data_7115a7723b9e3a2b29573956aca2f743
#
_entry.id   7115a7723b9e3a2b29573956aca2f743
#
_cell.length_a   1.000
_cell.length_b   1.000
_cell.length_c   1.000
_cell.angle_alpha   90.00
_cell.angle_beta   90.00
_cell.angle_gamma   90.00
#
_symmetry.space_group_name_H-M   'P 1'
#
loop_
_entity.id
_entity.type
_entity.pdbx_description
1 polymer ?
#
loop_
_entity_poly.entity_id
_entity_poly.type
_entity_poly.pdbx_seq_one_letter_code
_entity_poly.pdbx_strand_id
1 'polypeptide(L)' 'MKEADINKTAIISRLKAYRERNGARAYRIVAHYVGSKRISDDVLRAIVSNAYRISDEAWTRIDAALDDLEKKEAMKHEK' A
#
# COMPACT_ATOMS: atom_id res chain seq x y z
N MET A 1 -8.71 -19.88 -11.43
CA MET A 1 -8.57 -19.55 -10.88
C MET A 1 -8.71 -18.63 -10.43
N LYS A 2 -8.75 -18.33 -9.98
CA LYS A 2 -8.88 -17.51 -9.58
C LYS A 2 -8.31 -16.92 -8.99
N GLU A 3 -8.09 -16.59 -8.97
CA GLU A 3 -7.52 -16.03 -8.60
C GLU A 3 -7.42 -15.22 -7.99
N ALA A 4 -7.49 -14.84 -7.86
CA ALA A 4 -7.04 -13.66 -7.28
C ALA A 4 -7.88 -13.20 -6.18
N ASP A 5 -7.79 -13.81 -5.15
CA ASP A 5 -8.43 -13.32 -3.98
C ASP A 5 -7.59 -12.23 -3.38
N ILE A 6 -7.87 -11.02 -3.78
CA ILE A 6 -7.18 -9.89 -3.21
C ILE A 6 -7.74 -9.63 -1.83
N ASN A 7 -6.89 -9.73 -0.84
CA ASN A 7 -7.33 -9.48 0.52
C ASN A 7 -7.21 -7.99 0.84
N LYS A 8 -8.26 -7.26 0.51
CA LYS A 8 -8.26 -5.82 0.66
C LYS A 8 -8.10 -5.40 2.12
N THR A 9 -8.71 -6.14 3.01
CA THR A 9 -8.61 -5.83 4.43
C THR A 9 -7.16 -5.94 4.90
N ALA A 10 -6.46 -6.97 4.47
CA ALA A 10 -5.06 -7.13 4.85
C ALA A 10 -4.20 -6.01 4.27
N ILE A 11 -4.48 -5.61 3.03
CA ILE A 11 -3.74 -4.53 2.42
C ILE A 11 -3.95 -3.23 3.18
N ILE A 12 -5.18 -2.95 3.55
CA ILE A 12 -5.48 -1.76 4.32
C ILE A 12 -4.77 -1.79 5.67
N SER A 13 -4.76 -2.94 6.33
CA SER A 13 -4.06 -3.09 7.60
C SER A 13 -2.56 -2.82 7.45
N ARG A 14 -1.98 -3.32 6.36
CA ARG A 14 -0.56 -3.12 6.10
C ARG A 14 -0.27 -1.64 5.83
N LEU A 15 -1.16 -0.96 5.11
CA LEU A 15 -1.01 0.47 4.86
C LEU A 15 -1.03 1.25 6.17
N LYS A 16 -1.97 0.93 7.04
CA LYS A 16 -2.05 1.59 8.32
C LYS A 16 -0.81 1.35 9.16
N ALA A 17 -0.34 0.11 9.17
CA ALA A 17 0.85 -0.23 9.94
C ALA A 17 2.08 0.49 9.39
N TYR A 18 2.18 0.56 8.06
CA TYR A 18 3.30 1.25 7.46
C TYR A 18 3.29 2.73 7.83
N ARG A 19 2.10 3.34 7.84
CA ARG A 19 1.98 4.73 8.23
C ARG A 19 2.37 4.94 9.68
N GLU A 20 1.99 4.01 10.54
CA GLU A 20 2.37 4.10 11.94
C GLU A 20 3.89 4.10 12.13
N ARG A 21 4.57 3.30 11.31
CA ARG A 21 6.02 3.21 11.40
C ARG A 21 6.75 4.39 10.76
N ASN A 22 6.15 4.97 9.72
CA ASN A 22 6.86 5.94 8.88
C ASN A 22 6.28 7.35 8.91
N GLY A 23 5.16 7.53 9.60
CA GLY A 23 4.59 8.85 9.78
C GLY A 23 3.79 9.32 8.57
N ALA A 24 3.59 10.62 8.49
CA ALA A 24 2.71 11.20 7.48
C ALA A 24 3.20 11.00 6.05
N ARG A 25 4.47 10.69 5.86
CA ARG A 25 5.01 10.47 4.53
C ARG A 25 4.69 9.10 3.96
N ALA A 26 4.19 8.20 4.80
CA ALA A 26 4.05 6.80 4.41
C ALA A 26 3.24 6.63 3.12
N TYR A 27 2.08 7.25 3.06
CA TYR A 27 1.24 7.08 1.89
C TYR A 27 1.87 7.68 0.64
N ARG A 28 2.61 8.76 0.78
CA ARG A 28 3.31 9.34 -0.35
C ARG A 28 4.38 8.39 -0.86
N ILE A 29 5.09 7.74 0.05
CA ILE A 29 6.12 6.78 -0.34
C ILE A 29 5.48 5.60 -1.08
N VAL A 30 4.39 5.07 -0.55
CA VAL A 30 3.71 3.95 -1.19
C VAL A 30 3.21 4.36 -2.57
N ALA A 31 2.60 5.53 -2.68
CA ALA A 31 2.08 6.01 -3.95
C ALA A 31 3.21 6.14 -4.98
N HIS A 32 4.36 6.62 -4.54
CA HIS A 32 5.50 6.75 -5.43
C HIS A 32 5.97 5.37 -5.92
N TYR A 33 5.98 4.40 -5.03
CA TYR A 33 6.37 3.04 -5.39
C TYR A 33 5.41 2.40 -6.36
N VAL A 34 4.11 2.65 -6.20
CA VAL A 34 3.12 2.14 -7.11
C VAL A 34 3.33 2.71 -8.51
N GLY A 35 3.71 3.97 -8.58
CA GLY A 35 4.04 4.60 -9.85
C GLY A 35 2.87 4.84 -10.77
N SER A 36 1.65 4.81 -10.25
CA SER A 36 0.47 5.04 -11.06
C SER A 36 -0.07 6.43 -10.81
N LYS A 37 -0.41 7.13 -11.88
CA LYS A 37 -0.99 8.46 -11.74
C LYS A 37 -2.33 8.42 -11.03
N ARG A 38 -2.98 7.29 -11.03
CA ARG A 38 -4.29 7.15 -10.40
C ARG A 38 -4.21 6.88 -8.91
N ILE A 39 -3.02 6.57 -8.42
CA ILE A 39 -2.82 6.25 -7.01
C ILE A 39 -1.95 7.33 -6.41
N SER A 40 -2.55 8.20 -5.63
CA SER A 40 -1.84 9.26 -4.92
C SER A 40 -1.97 9.01 -3.43
N ASP A 41 -1.28 9.82 -2.64
CA ASP A 41 -1.41 9.70 -1.18
C ASP A 41 -2.85 9.97 -0.74
N ASP A 42 -3.54 10.89 -1.42
CA ASP A 42 -4.95 11.13 -1.12
C ASP A 42 -5.80 9.91 -1.38
N VAL A 43 -5.55 9.21 -2.48
CA VAL A 43 -6.28 8.00 -2.81
C VAL A 43 -6.04 6.94 -1.76
N LEU A 44 -4.78 6.76 -1.34
CA LEU A 44 -4.48 5.77 -0.33
C LEU A 44 -5.17 6.11 0.99
N ARG A 45 -5.20 7.37 1.34
CA ARG A 45 -5.87 7.80 2.56
C ARG A 45 -7.36 7.50 2.48
N ALA A 46 -7.97 7.75 1.32
CA ALA A 46 -9.38 7.48 1.12
C ALA A 46 -9.68 5.99 1.16
N ILE A 47 -8.80 5.17 0.59
CA ILE A 47 -8.97 3.73 0.62
C ILE A 47 -8.95 3.21 2.05
N VAL A 48 -8.03 3.69 2.84
CA VAL A 48 -7.91 3.27 4.23
C VAL A 48 -9.16 3.63 5.03
N SER A 49 -9.80 4.73 4.65
CA SER A 49 -11.04 5.16 5.29
C SER A 49 -12.28 4.54 4.68
N ASN A 50 -12.11 3.63 3.72
CA ASN A 50 -13.25 3.02 3.01
C ASN A 50 -14.07 4.03 2.23
N ALA A 51 -13.46 5.13 1.83
CA ALA A 51 -14.18 6.20 1.16
C ALA A 51 -14.00 6.19 -0.35
N TYR A 52 -13.26 5.22 -0.89
CA TYR A 52 -12.93 5.22 -2.30
C TYR A 52 -12.72 3.79 -2.78
N ARG A 53 -13.06 3.55 -4.02
CA ARG A 53 -12.88 2.23 -4.61
C ARG A 53 -11.88 2.31 -5.75
N ILE A 54 -11.05 1.30 -5.84
CA ILE A 54 -10.09 1.22 -6.93
C ILE A 54 -10.21 -0.16 -7.56
N SER A 55 -9.61 -0.31 -8.74
CA SER A 55 -9.65 -1.56 -9.46
C SER A 55 -8.82 -2.63 -8.76
N ASP A 56 -9.09 -3.88 -9.11
CA ASP A 56 -8.31 -4.98 -8.57
C ASP A 56 -6.85 -4.87 -8.98
N GLU A 57 -6.60 -4.38 -10.18
CA GLU A 57 -5.23 -4.17 -10.62
C GLU A 57 -4.51 -3.17 -9.71
N ALA A 58 -5.22 -2.11 -9.32
CA ALA A 58 -4.62 -1.12 -8.43
C ALA A 58 -4.32 -1.74 -7.07
N TRP A 59 -5.23 -2.56 -6.55
CA TRP A 59 -4.97 -3.24 -5.29
C TRP A 59 -3.73 -4.11 -5.39
N THR A 60 -3.58 -4.83 -6.49
CA THR A 60 -2.42 -5.69 -6.69
C THR A 60 -1.13 -4.88 -6.71
N ARG A 61 -1.16 -3.72 -7.34
CA ARG A 61 0.02 -2.86 -7.39
C ARG A 61 0.38 -2.34 -6.01
N ILE A 62 -0.63 -1.98 -5.21
CA ILE A 62 -0.37 -1.52 -3.85
C ILE A 62 0.23 -2.65 -3.03
N ASP A 63 -0.31 -3.84 -3.18
CA ASP A 63 0.21 -4.99 -2.45
C ASP A 63 1.67 -5.26 -2.79
N ALA A 64 2.01 -5.22 -4.06
CA ALA A 64 3.38 -5.44 -4.49
C ALA A 64 4.32 -4.34 -3.94
N ALA A 65 3.85 -3.11 -3.94
CA ALA A 65 4.64 -2.01 -3.41
C ALA A 65 4.89 -2.20 -1.92
N LEU A 66 3.88 -2.62 -1.19
CA LEU A 66 4.04 -2.87 0.25
C LEU A 66 5.02 -4.00 0.50
N ASP A 67 4.95 -5.06 -0.30
CA ASP A 67 5.90 -6.16 -0.17
C ASP A 67 7.33 -5.66 -0.30
N ASP A 68 7.57 -4.86 -1.32
CA ASP A 68 8.91 -4.32 -1.56
C ASP A 68 9.36 -3.44 -0.43
N LEU A 69 8.47 -2.55 0.01
CA LEU A 69 8.83 -1.62 1.06
C LEU A 69 9.10 -2.34 2.38
N GLU A 70 8.31 -3.36 2.67
CA GLU A 70 8.53 -4.12 3.89
C GLU A 70 9.84 -4.88 3.85
N LYS A 71 10.21 -5.38 2.69
CA LYS A 71 11.50 -6.04 2.55
C LYS A 71 12.64 -5.06 2.78
N LYS A 72 12.50 -3.86 2.26
CA LYS A 72 13.53 -2.86 2.47
C LYS A 72 13.65 -2.45 3.92
N GLU A 73 12.52 -2.36 4.60
CA GLU A 73 12.56 -2.05 6.03
C GLU A 73 13.30 -3.14 6.80
N ALA A 74 13.02 -4.39 6.47
CA ALA A 74 13.66 -5.49 7.14
C ALA A 74 15.17 -5.48 6.91
N MET A 75 15.57 -5.18 5.68
CA MET A 75 16.98 -5.12 5.36
C MET A 75 17.68 -4.00 6.12
N LYS A 76 17.03 -2.89 6.28
CA LYS A 76 17.59 -1.80 7.04
C LYS A 76 17.84 -2.18 8.49
N HIS A 77 16.92 -2.93 9.04
CA HIS A 77 17.03 -3.31 10.43
C HIS A 77 18.08 -4.36 10.67
N GLU A 78 18.49 -5.01 9.61
CA GLU A 78 19.41 -6.07 9.75
C GLU A 78 20.84 -5.65 9.88
N LYS A 79 21.10 -4.43 9.86
CA LYS A 79 22.49 -4.06 9.95
C LYS A 79 23.19 -4.55 11.19
#